data_04e4d1d29b4dc847ddac2e9575060cea
#
_entry.id   04e4d1d29b4dc847ddac2e9575060cea
#
_cell.length_a   1.000
_cell.length_b   1.000
_cell.length_c   1.000
_cell.angle_alpha   90.00
_cell.angle_beta   90.00
_cell.angle_gamma   90.00
#
_symmetry.space_group_name_H-M   'P 1'
#
loop_
_entity.id
_entity.type
_entity.pdbx_description
1 polymer ?
#
loop_
_entity_poly.entity_id
_entity_poly.type
_entity_poly.pdbx_seq_one_letter_code
_entity_poly.pdbx_strand_id
1 'polypeptide(L)'
;MTTETAKNQTAGDDRSVPAPVDVPPVGEEINLDANENYFNRELSQLQFNYRVLKQALDTTHPLINRLIFCCIFSSNMDEFFEIRVAGLRQQMKYGRETVGADGMMPDQALAEISRVAHEYIREQYDILNNVLIPEMEEQNIHFVRRREWTPEQAEWVRTYFEEEILPVVSPIGLDPSHPFPRLVNKSLNFIVELDGKDAFGRETGMAIVPAPRSLPRLVRLPDDVCNGGENLVFLSSMIHAHADELFPGMEVKGCYQFRLTRNADLELEDDLEDLASALRGELLSRRFGDGVRLEVADNCPEELVQFLLKEFGLTERDLYQVHGPVNLTRLMAVGGLVDRPDLTYSGFSPSIPKLIRSKESMFDAIRKRPILLLHPYENFSPVVDLLRQAAKDPQVLAIRQTLYRTGADSEIVEALDGTTRPEAQRL
;
A
#
# COMPACT_ATOMS: atom_id res chain seq x y z
N MET A 1 15.13 -49.12 -34.19
CA MET A 1 14.88 -47.68 -34.23
C MET A 1 13.96 -47.36 -33.07
N THR A 2 14.55 -46.99 -31.95
CA THR A 2 13.91 -46.73 -30.66
C THR A 2 13.76 -45.22 -30.51
N THR A 3 12.54 -44.77 -30.43
CA THR A 3 12.18 -43.36 -30.14
C THR A 3 12.16 -43.18 -28.63
N GLU A 4 13.12 -42.44 -28.12
CA GLU A 4 13.16 -41.92 -26.75
C GLU A 4 12.16 -40.77 -26.59
N THR A 5 11.19 -40.98 -25.72
CA THR A 5 10.25 -39.97 -25.29
C THR A 5 10.86 -39.22 -24.10
N ALA A 6 11.23 -37.97 -24.30
CA ALA A 6 11.70 -37.10 -23.24
C ALA A 6 10.54 -36.82 -22.23
N LYS A 7 10.71 -37.29 -21.01
CA LYS A 7 9.84 -36.92 -19.86
C LYS A 7 10.21 -35.52 -19.39
N ASN A 8 9.32 -34.57 -19.62
CA ASN A 8 9.34 -33.27 -18.96
C ASN A 8 9.01 -33.51 -17.48
N GLN A 9 9.99 -33.39 -16.61
CA GLN A 9 9.79 -33.29 -15.17
C GLN A 9 9.49 -31.82 -14.83
N THR A 10 8.22 -31.52 -14.68
CA THR A 10 7.79 -30.32 -13.95
C THR A 10 8.07 -30.57 -12.46
N ALA A 11 9.10 -29.94 -11.94
CA ALA A 11 9.35 -29.89 -10.49
C ALA A 11 8.24 -29.02 -9.86
N GLY A 12 7.21 -29.68 -9.32
CA GLY A 12 6.20 -29.04 -8.50
C GLY A 12 6.87 -28.57 -7.20
N ASP A 13 6.81 -27.29 -6.92
CA ASP A 13 7.27 -26.70 -5.66
C ASP A 13 6.26 -27.05 -4.55
N ASP A 14 6.59 -28.09 -3.79
CA ASP A 14 5.75 -28.70 -2.75
C ASP A 14 5.92 -28.01 -1.38
N ARG A 15 6.19 -26.70 -1.37
CA ARG A 15 6.50 -25.96 -0.14
C ARG A 15 5.33 -25.18 0.49
N SER A 16 4.11 -25.25 -0.02
CA SER A 16 3.04 -24.34 0.39
C SER A 16 1.76 -24.96 0.95
N VAL A 17 1.67 -26.27 1.09
CA VAL A 17 0.53 -26.88 1.78
C VAL A 17 0.98 -27.28 3.16
N PRO A 18 0.45 -26.67 4.24
CA PRO A 18 0.66 -27.21 5.59
C PRO A 18 0.26 -28.69 5.56
N ALA A 19 1.08 -29.55 6.18
CA ALA A 19 0.70 -30.95 6.36
C ALA A 19 -0.73 -31.02 6.90
N PRO A 20 -1.55 -32.02 6.47
CA PRO A 20 -2.89 -32.17 7.02
C PRO A 20 -2.76 -32.23 8.53
N VAL A 21 -3.49 -31.36 9.22
CA VAL A 21 -3.57 -31.39 10.67
C VAL A 21 -4.13 -32.77 11.02
N ASP A 22 -3.40 -33.58 11.76
CA ASP A 22 -3.91 -34.84 12.33
C ASP A 22 -5.08 -34.46 13.24
N VAL A 23 -6.30 -34.63 12.73
CA VAL A 23 -7.50 -34.42 13.53
C VAL A 23 -7.57 -35.57 14.52
N PRO A 24 -7.54 -35.31 15.83
CA PRO A 24 -7.62 -36.36 16.81
C PRO A 24 -8.90 -37.18 16.61
N PRO A 25 -8.88 -38.50 16.88
CA PRO A 25 -10.05 -39.33 16.72
C PRO A 25 -11.23 -38.83 17.58
N VAL A 26 -12.44 -38.95 17.03
CA VAL A 26 -13.66 -38.49 17.68
C VAL A 26 -13.78 -39.13 19.07
N GLY A 27 -13.64 -38.32 20.13
CA GLY A 27 -13.76 -38.76 21.53
C GLY A 27 -12.53 -38.45 22.42
N GLU A 28 -11.41 -37.97 21.84
CA GLU A 28 -10.32 -37.43 22.69
C GLU A 28 -10.60 -35.96 23.04
N GLU A 29 -10.49 -35.63 24.32
CA GLU A 29 -10.56 -34.23 24.78
C GLU A 29 -9.31 -33.49 24.27
N ILE A 30 -9.51 -32.53 23.35
CA ILE A 30 -8.44 -31.67 22.91
C ILE A 30 -8.09 -30.71 24.05
N ASN A 31 -6.81 -30.70 24.44
CA ASN A 31 -6.32 -29.70 25.40
C ASN A 31 -6.22 -28.33 24.69
N LEU A 32 -7.23 -27.48 24.88
CA LEU A 32 -7.28 -26.15 24.26
C LEU A 32 -6.20 -25.19 24.78
N ASP A 33 -5.51 -25.53 25.86
CA ASP A 33 -4.40 -24.70 26.41
C ASP A 33 -3.03 -25.15 25.87
N ALA A 34 -2.96 -26.21 25.06
CA ALA A 34 -1.70 -26.68 24.49
C ALA A 34 -1.28 -25.82 23.28
N ASN A 35 -0.05 -25.28 23.33
CA ASN A 35 0.49 -24.36 22.32
C ASN A 35 0.50 -24.97 20.89
N GLU A 36 0.63 -26.27 20.78
CA GLU A 36 0.61 -27.03 19.52
C GLU A 36 -0.71 -26.95 18.75
N ASN A 37 -1.80 -26.56 19.43
CA ASN A 37 -3.11 -26.37 18.81
C ASN A 37 -3.30 -24.95 18.21
N TYR A 38 -2.28 -24.08 18.30
CA TYR A 38 -2.35 -22.72 17.84
C TYR A 38 -1.28 -22.41 16.79
N PHE A 39 -1.69 -21.75 15.73
CA PHE A 39 -0.77 -21.12 14.78
C PHE A 39 -0.42 -19.72 15.26
N ASN A 40 0.84 -19.30 15.02
CA ASN A 40 1.17 -17.90 15.22
C ASN A 40 0.32 -17.04 14.28
N ARG A 41 -0.38 -16.08 14.86
CA ARG A 41 -1.37 -15.24 14.16
C ARG A 41 -0.72 -14.37 13.09
N GLU A 42 0.43 -13.80 13.37
CA GLU A 42 1.15 -12.89 12.50
C GLU A 42 1.76 -13.66 11.31
N LEU A 43 2.34 -14.82 11.56
CA LEU A 43 2.87 -15.70 10.51
C LEU A 43 1.74 -16.26 9.63
N SER A 44 0.60 -16.59 10.22
CA SER A 44 -0.58 -17.01 9.46
C SER A 44 -1.10 -15.89 8.53
N GLN A 45 -1.06 -14.63 8.99
CA GLN A 45 -1.42 -13.48 8.15
C GLN A 45 -0.43 -13.26 7.01
N LEU A 46 0.88 -13.45 7.24
CA LEU A 46 1.88 -13.43 6.16
C LEU A 46 1.61 -14.50 5.12
N GLN A 47 1.28 -15.72 5.53
CA GLN A 47 0.91 -16.80 4.60
C GLN A 47 -0.35 -16.47 3.80
N PHE A 48 -1.34 -15.80 4.41
CA PHE A 48 -2.51 -15.30 3.68
C PHE A 48 -2.09 -14.29 2.61
N ASN A 49 -1.26 -13.30 2.97
CA ASN A 49 -0.75 -12.31 2.02
C ASN A 49 0.05 -12.95 0.89
N TYR A 50 0.82 -13.99 1.19
CA TYR A 50 1.55 -14.74 0.18
C TYR A 50 0.62 -15.42 -0.84
N ARG A 51 -0.52 -15.99 -0.39
CA ARG A 51 -1.53 -16.52 -1.33
C ARG A 51 -2.12 -15.43 -2.23
N VAL A 52 -2.25 -14.20 -1.74
CA VAL A 52 -2.64 -13.04 -2.57
C VAL A 52 -1.58 -12.75 -3.63
N LEU A 53 -0.28 -12.76 -3.24
CA LEU A 53 0.82 -12.58 -4.19
C LEU A 53 0.82 -13.67 -5.28
N LYS A 54 0.54 -14.92 -4.92
CA LYS A 54 0.50 -16.03 -5.89
C LYS A 54 -0.59 -15.87 -6.96
N GLN A 55 -1.64 -15.09 -6.72
CA GLN A 55 -2.63 -14.75 -7.76
C GLN A 55 -2.00 -13.96 -8.92
N ALA A 56 -0.89 -13.27 -8.69
CA ALA A 56 -0.16 -12.57 -9.73
C ALA A 56 0.48 -13.53 -10.76
N LEU A 57 0.70 -14.79 -10.39
CA LEU A 57 1.22 -15.85 -11.27
C LEU A 57 0.13 -16.67 -11.96
N ASP A 58 -1.11 -16.57 -11.52
CA ASP A 58 -2.22 -17.33 -12.08
C ASP A 58 -2.69 -16.70 -13.42
N THR A 59 -2.35 -17.32 -14.52
CA THR A 59 -2.68 -16.86 -15.88
C THR A 59 -4.17 -16.95 -16.22
N THR A 60 -5.01 -17.50 -15.36
CA THR A 60 -6.46 -17.44 -15.52
C THR A 60 -7.02 -16.05 -15.23
N HIS A 61 -6.25 -15.22 -14.53
CA HIS A 61 -6.58 -13.81 -14.31
C HIS A 61 -6.06 -12.93 -15.46
N PRO A 62 -6.81 -11.88 -15.85
CA PRO A 62 -6.33 -10.87 -16.80
C PRO A 62 -5.04 -10.20 -16.32
N LEU A 63 -4.16 -9.82 -17.23
CA LEU A 63 -2.81 -9.38 -16.91
C LEU A 63 -2.74 -8.15 -15.97
N ILE A 64 -3.58 -7.13 -16.20
CA ILE A 64 -3.63 -5.95 -15.32
C ILE A 64 -4.12 -6.36 -13.93
N ASN A 65 -5.04 -7.31 -13.81
CA ASN A 65 -5.50 -7.80 -12.51
C ASN A 65 -4.41 -8.60 -11.78
N ARG A 66 -3.54 -9.31 -12.49
CA ARG A 66 -2.36 -9.97 -11.91
C ARG A 66 -1.40 -8.92 -11.32
N LEU A 67 -1.15 -7.81 -12.01
CA LEU A 67 -0.40 -6.68 -11.45
C LEU A 67 -1.10 -6.11 -10.21
N ILE A 68 -2.42 -5.97 -10.24
CA ILE A 68 -3.19 -5.48 -9.09
C ILE A 68 -3.03 -6.42 -7.88
N PHE A 69 -3.02 -7.74 -8.05
CA PHE A 69 -2.74 -8.67 -6.95
C PHE A 69 -1.34 -8.48 -6.35
N CYS A 70 -0.33 -8.27 -7.18
CA CYS A 70 1.02 -7.90 -6.72
C CYS A 70 1.01 -6.60 -5.90
N CYS A 71 0.22 -5.60 -6.30
CA CYS A 71 0.06 -4.35 -5.57
C CYS A 71 -0.75 -4.50 -4.27
N ILE A 72 -1.79 -5.35 -4.26
CA ILE A 72 -2.58 -5.66 -3.06
C ILE A 72 -1.68 -6.31 -2.01
N PHE A 73 -0.79 -7.23 -2.41
CA PHE A 73 0.19 -7.78 -1.48
C PHE A 73 1.03 -6.67 -0.82
N SER A 74 1.53 -5.70 -1.60
CA SER A 74 2.28 -4.57 -1.06
C SER A 74 1.46 -3.74 -0.06
N SER A 75 0.19 -3.48 -0.36
CA SER A 75 -0.73 -2.75 0.53
C SER A 75 -1.01 -3.52 1.82
N ASN A 76 -1.21 -4.83 1.72
CA ASN A 76 -1.43 -5.70 2.89
C ASN A 76 -0.17 -5.77 3.77
N MET A 77 1.01 -5.81 3.16
CA MET A 77 2.28 -5.75 3.90
C MET A 77 2.45 -4.40 4.61
N ASP A 78 2.05 -3.29 3.99
CA ASP A 78 2.06 -1.99 4.65
C ASP A 78 1.21 -2.01 5.93
N GLU A 79 -0.04 -2.46 5.86
CA GLU A 79 -0.94 -2.54 7.00
C GLU A 79 -0.41 -3.52 8.06
N PHE A 80 0.16 -4.64 7.64
CA PHE A 80 0.76 -5.63 8.54
C PHE A 80 1.90 -5.03 9.36
N PHE A 81 2.80 -4.28 8.72
CA PHE A 81 3.90 -3.63 9.44
C PHE A 81 3.42 -2.47 10.32
N GLU A 82 2.49 -1.66 9.83
CA GLU A 82 1.96 -0.50 10.57
C GLU A 82 1.26 -0.87 11.86
N ILE A 83 0.61 -2.05 11.90
CA ILE A 83 -0.25 -2.45 13.01
C ILE A 83 0.35 -3.64 13.76
N ARG A 84 0.60 -4.77 13.07
CA ARG A 84 0.99 -6.02 13.74
C ARG A 84 2.43 -5.99 14.21
N VAL A 85 3.37 -5.69 13.32
CA VAL A 85 4.78 -5.59 13.67
C VAL A 85 5.02 -4.44 14.65
N ALA A 86 4.36 -3.31 14.43
CA ALA A 86 4.40 -2.17 15.35
C ALA A 86 3.91 -2.56 16.75
N GLY A 87 2.78 -3.28 16.86
CA GLY A 87 2.25 -3.74 18.15
C GLY A 87 3.20 -4.68 18.90
N LEU A 88 3.83 -5.64 18.21
CA LEU A 88 4.84 -6.52 18.82
C LEU A 88 6.06 -5.72 19.33
N ARG A 89 6.53 -4.72 18.56
CA ARG A 89 7.62 -3.83 18.97
C ARG A 89 7.26 -2.99 20.20
N GLN A 90 6.03 -2.49 20.28
CA GLN A 90 5.55 -1.77 21.45
C GLN A 90 5.53 -2.66 22.69
N GLN A 91 5.07 -3.91 22.57
CA GLN A 91 5.12 -4.86 23.70
C GLN A 91 6.54 -5.00 24.25
N MET A 92 7.55 -5.16 23.39
CA MET A 92 8.94 -5.22 23.80
C MET A 92 9.43 -3.90 24.40
N LYS A 93 9.12 -2.77 23.79
CA LYS A 93 9.55 -1.43 24.24
C LYS A 93 9.05 -1.09 25.64
N TYR A 94 7.83 -1.50 25.97
CA TYR A 94 7.21 -1.21 27.28
C TYR A 94 7.33 -2.35 28.31
N GLY A 95 8.09 -3.41 28.00
CA GLY A 95 8.25 -4.56 28.89
C GLY A 95 6.94 -5.31 29.19
N ARG A 96 5.98 -5.26 28.24
CA ARG A 96 4.69 -5.95 28.33
C ARG A 96 4.67 -7.21 27.46
N GLU A 97 5.79 -7.90 27.41
CA GLU A 97 5.94 -9.10 26.61
C GLU A 97 5.06 -10.23 27.18
N THR A 98 4.18 -10.74 26.31
CA THR A 98 3.33 -11.89 26.62
C THR A 98 3.60 -13.01 25.64
N VAL A 99 3.69 -14.25 26.17
CA VAL A 99 3.81 -15.44 25.34
C VAL A 99 2.53 -15.58 24.50
N GLY A 100 2.66 -15.79 23.20
CA GLY A 100 1.53 -16.07 22.32
C GLY A 100 0.86 -17.41 22.68
N ALA A 101 -0.37 -17.63 22.22
CA ALA A 101 -1.06 -18.90 22.38
C ALA A 101 -0.27 -20.08 21.77
N ASP A 102 0.50 -19.81 20.73
CA ASP A 102 1.42 -20.72 20.01
C ASP A 102 2.76 -20.95 20.77
N GLY A 103 2.96 -20.30 21.92
CA GLY A 103 4.16 -20.41 22.72
C GLY A 103 5.33 -19.52 22.29
N MET A 104 5.19 -18.72 21.24
CA MET A 104 6.26 -17.81 20.79
C MET A 104 6.28 -16.53 21.63
N MET A 105 7.50 -16.07 21.96
CA MET A 105 7.73 -14.74 22.51
C MET A 105 7.72 -13.70 21.38
N PRO A 106 7.41 -12.41 21.66
CA PRO A 106 7.37 -11.35 20.66
C PRO A 106 8.68 -11.18 19.84
N ASP A 107 9.84 -11.35 20.46
CA ASP A 107 11.16 -11.27 19.81
C ASP A 107 11.37 -12.42 18.80
N GLN A 108 10.93 -13.63 19.16
CA GLN A 108 10.97 -14.81 18.30
C GLN A 108 10.02 -14.62 17.11
N ALA A 109 8.80 -14.16 17.37
CA ALA A 109 7.82 -13.85 16.32
C ALA A 109 8.36 -12.79 15.36
N LEU A 110 8.95 -11.69 15.86
CA LEU A 110 9.55 -10.64 15.02
C LEU A 110 10.72 -11.15 14.19
N ALA A 111 11.56 -12.04 14.73
CA ALA A 111 12.67 -12.63 13.99
C ALA A 111 12.17 -13.49 12.82
N GLU A 112 11.16 -14.32 13.05
CA GLU A 112 10.58 -15.18 12.00
C GLU A 112 9.76 -14.37 10.99
N ILE A 113 8.99 -13.36 11.44
CA ILE A 113 8.31 -12.40 10.57
C ILE A 113 9.30 -11.73 9.61
N SER A 114 10.43 -11.23 10.15
CA SER A 114 11.46 -10.59 9.32
C SER A 114 11.98 -11.55 8.25
N ARG A 115 12.34 -12.78 8.64
CA ARG A 115 12.85 -13.79 7.70
C ARG A 115 11.85 -14.07 6.55
N VAL A 116 10.60 -14.34 6.92
CA VAL A 116 9.54 -14.68 5.95
C VAL A 116 9.17 -13.48 5.08
N ALA A 117 9.07 -12.28 5.66
CA ALA A 117 8.73 -11.08 4.92
C ALA A 117 9.81 -10.70 3.88
N HIS A 118 11.11 -10.88 4.21
CA HIS A 118 12.19 -10.68 3.24
C HIS A 118 12.11 -11.63 2.06
N GLU A 119 11.77 -12.91 2.31
CA GLU A 119 11.57 -13.90 1.25
C GLU A 119 10.41 -13.51 0.32
N TYR A 120 9.26 -13.15 0.89
CA TYR A 120 8.07 -12.83 0.11
C TYR A 120 8.20 -11.50 -0.66
N ILE A 121 8.83 -10.49 -0.07
CA ILE A 121 9.08 -9.22 -0.76
C ILE A 121 10.07 -9.40 -1.90
N ARG A 122 11.12 -10.21 -1.73
CA ARG A 122 12.03 -10.54 -2.83
C ARG A 122 11.28 -11.22 -3.97
N GLU A 123 10.49 -12.24 -3.67
CA GLU A 123 9.67 -12.92 -4.68
C GLU A 123 8.67 -11.97 -5.36
N GLN A 124 8.08 -11.01 -4.62
CA GLN A 124 7.20 -10.00 -5.21
C GLN A 124 7.90 -9.20 -6.31
N TYR A 125 9.13 -8.75 -6.07
CA TYR A 125 9.90 -8.00 -7.07
C TYR A 125 10.39 -8.89 -8.20
N ASP A 126 10.69 -10.16 -7.93
CA ASP A 126 11.01 -11.14 -8.96
C ASP A 126 9.80 -11.38 -9.90
N ILE A 127 8.60 -11.52 -9.35
CA ILE A 127 7.35 -11.64 -10.12
C ILE A 127 7.11 -10.38 -10.96
N LEU A 128 7.28 -9.20 -10.37
CA LEU A 128 7.10 -7.94 -11.08
C LEU A 128 8.06 -7.82 -12.26
N ASN A 129 9.36 -8.01 -12.02
CA ASN A 129 10.41 -7.71 -13.00
C ASN A 129 10.57 -8.82 -14.06
N ASN A 130 10.36 -10.09 -13.68
CA ASN A 130 10.67 -11.22 -14.56
C ASN A 130 9.42 -11.86 -15.19
N VAL A 131 8.21 -11.50 -14.72
CA VAL A 131 6.96 -12.04 -15.26
C VAL A 131 6.04 -10.92 -15.73
N LEU A 132 5.58 -10.04 -14.82
CA LEU A 132 4.51 -9.08 -15.14
C LEU A 132 4.97 -7.99 -16.11
N ILE A 133 6.14 -7.38 -15.91
CA ILE A 133 6.66 -6.35 -16.83
C ILE A 133 6.90 -6.92 -18.22
N PRO A 134 7.61 -8.07 -18.42
CA PRO A 134 7.76 -8.65 -19.74
C PRO A 134 6.45 -9.01 -20.44
N GLU A 135 5.48 -9.60 -19.72
CA GLU A 135 4.17 -9.91 -20.30
C GLU A 135 3.39 -8.62 -20.68
N MET A 136 3.56 -7.51 -19.95
CA MET A 136 2.98 -6.21 -20.33
C MET A 136 3.65 -5.63 -21.55
N GLU A 137 4.96 -5.75 -21.69
CA GLU A 137 5.69 -5.33 -22.90
C GLU A 137 5.21 -6.07 -24.12
N GLU A 138 4.93 -7.38 -24.03
CA GLU A 138 4.31 -8.18 -25.10
C GLU A 138 2.91 -7.66 -25.49
N GLN A 139 2.20 -7.02 -24.54
CA GLN A 139 0.90 -6.40 -24.75
C GLN A 139 1.00 -4.92 -25.13
N ASN A 140 2.19 -4.42 -25.50
CA ASN A 140 2.47 -3.02 -25.84
C ASN A 140 2.17 -2.02 -24.69
N ILE A 141 2.38 -2.45 -23.44
CA ILE A 141 2.37 -1.59 -22.25
C ILE A 141 3.81 -1.53 -21.73
N HIS A 142 4.46 -0.37 -21.87
CA HIS A 142 5.89 -0.20 -21.64
C HIS A 142 6.15 0.68 -20.41
N PHE A 143 6.93 0.16 -19.46
CA PHE A 143 7.49 0.97 -18.39
C PHE A 143 8.84 1.54 -18.82
N VAL A 144 8.83 2.72 -19.41
CA VAL A 144 10.01 3.28 -20.10
C VAL A 144 11.02 3.77 -19.06
N ARG A 145 12.19 3.13 -19.04
CA ARG A 145 13.29 3.47 -18.12
C ARG A 145 14.05 4.67 -18.63
N ARG A 146 14.61 5.50 -17.73
CA ARG A 146 15.38 6.72 -18.08
C ARG A 146 16.40 6.53 -19.20
N ARG A 147 17.16 5.43 -19.17
CA ARG A 147 18.19 5.10 -20.19
C ARG A 147 17.63 4.68 -21.55
N GLU A 148 16.33 4.47 -21.64
CA GLU A 148 15.62 4.01 -22.83
C GLU A 148 14.81 5.14 -23.47
N TRP A 149 14.78 6.33 -22.87
CA TRP A 149 14.06 7.48 -23.40
C TRP A 149 14.63 7.91 -24.75
N THR A 150 13.75 8.11 -25.72
CA THR A 150 14.13 8.81 -26.95
C THR A 150 14.40 10.29 -26.65
N PRO A 151 15.06 11.03 -27.55
CA PRO A 151 15.27 12.48 -27.37
C PRO A 151 13.96 13.23 -27.14
N GLU A 152 12.88 12.86 -27.87
CA GLU A 152 11.56 13.47 -27.75
C GLU A 152 10.92 13.17 -26.39
N GLN A 153 11.04 11.93 -25.92
CA GLN A 153 10.57 11.54 -24.59
C GLN A 153 11.35 12.25 -23.48
N ALA A 154 12.67 12.36 -23.62
CA ALA A 154 13.50 13.08 -22.66
C ALA A 154 13.14 14.56 -22.56
N GLU A 155 12.89 15.22 -23.70
CA GLU A 155 12.47 16.63 -23.73
C GLU A 155 11.07 16.81 -23.12
N TRP A 156 10.13 15.91 -23.41
CA TRP A 156 8.82 15.95 -22.78
C TRP A 156 8.91 15.78 -21.27
N VAL A 157 9.70 14.80 -20.79
CA VAL A 157 9.91 14.56 -19.36
C VAL A 157 10.54 15.77 -18.69
N ARG A 158 11.47 16.43 -19.35
CA ARG A 158 12.09 17.67 -18.86
C ARG A 158 11.05 18.78 -18.70
N THR A 159 10.24 19.03 -19.73
CA THR A 159 9.16 20.02 -19.66
C THR A 159 8.19 19.69 -18.50
N TYR A 160 7.78 18.44 -18.39
CA TYR A 160 6.90 17.99 -17.30
C TYR A 160 7.56 18.18 -15.92
N PHE A 161 8.86 17.94 -15.82
CA PHE A 161 9.61 18.16 -14.58
C PHE A 161 9.61 19.65 -14.21
N GLU A 162 9.94 20.53 -15.14
CA GLU A 162 10.02 21.97 -14.92
C GLU A 162 8.65 22.58 -14.57
N GLU A 163 7.57 22.15 -15.21
CA GLU A 163 6.23 22.71 -15.04
C GLU A 163 5.44 22.11 -13.87
N GLU A 164 5.53 20.79 -13.64
CA GLU A 164 4.66 20.09 -12.71
C GLU A 164 5.39 19.60 -11.44
N ILE A 165 6.66 19.21 -11.55
CA ILE A 165 7.39 18.59 -10.42
C ILE A 165 8.20 19.64 -9.65
N LEU A 166 9.04 20.39 -10.32
CA LEU A 166 9.96 21.37 -9.72
C LEU A 166 9.26 22.40 -8.83
N PRO A 167 8.07 22.96 -9.19
CA PRO A 167 7.38 23.96 -8.36
C PRO A 167 6.85 23.42 -7.02
N VAL A 168 6.66 22.11 -6.89
CA VAL A 168 6.03 21.49 -5.72
C VAL A 168 6.98 20.62 -4.90
N VAL A 169 8.18 20.38 -5.40
CA VAL A 169 9.24 19.63 -4.69
C VAL A 169 10.11 20.61 -3.89
N SER A 170 10.31 20.31 -2.62
CA SER A 170 11.13 21.13 -1.73
C SER A 170 12.24 20.28 -1.11
N PRO A 171 13.48 20.34 -1.62
CA PRO A 171 14.60 19.67 -1.04
C PRO A 171 14.92 20.19 0.37
N ILE A 172 15.34 19.30 1.26
CA ILE A 172 15.72 19.60 2.65
C ILE A 172 17.19 19.19 2.84
N GLY A 173 18.08 20.17 2.93
CA GLY A 173 19.49 19.92 3.24
C GLY A 173 19.63 19.34 4.65
N LEU A 174 20.47 18.32 4.81
CA LEU A 174 20.76 17.73 6.11
C LEU A 174 21.95 18.44 6.73
N ASP A 175 21.74 19.02 7.90
CA ASP A 175 22.75 19.71 8.69
C ASP A 175 22.87 19.00 10.06
N PRO A 176 24.06 18.57 10.48
CA PRO A 176 24.27 17.91 11.77
C PRO A 176 23.79 18.70 12.99
N SER A 177 23.64 20.03 12.86
CA SER A 177 23.14 20.90 13.92
C SER A 177 21.60 20.89 14.05
N HIS A 178 20.89 20.31 13.10
CA HIS A 178 19.43 20.22 13.08
C HIS A 178 18.95 18.77 13.16
N PRO A 179 17.81 18.50 13.81
CA PRO A 179 17.25 17.15 13.82
C PRO A 179 16.85 16.72 12.40
N PHE A 180 16.92 15.42 12.15
CA PHE A 180 16.48 14.82 10.89
C PHE A 180 15.01 15.21 10.57
N PRO A 181 14.67 15.53 9.31
CA PRO A 181 13.33 15.98 8.95
C PRO A 181 12.28 14.91 9.22
N ARG A 182 11.11 15.33 9.70
CA ARG A 182 9.99 14.43 9.94
C ARG A 182 9.33 14.05 8.61
N LEU A 183 9.60 12.84 8.13
CA LEU A 183 9.03 12.32 6.91
C LEU A 183 7.66 11.69 7.16
N VAL A 184 6.74 11.92 6.24
CA VAL A 184 5.38 11.38 6.31
C VAL A 184 5.39 9.88 6.09
N ASN A 185 4.60 9.14 6.88
CA ASN A 185 4.46 7.69 6.76
C ASN A 185 4.16 7.24 5.33
N LYS A 186 4.89 6.25 4.84
CA LYS A 186 4.77 5.66 3.48
C LYS A 186 4.93 6.65 2.31
N SER A 187 5.52 7.83 2.53
CA SER A 187 5.86 8.74 1.44
C SER A 187 7.07 8.25 0.66
N LEU A 188 7.09 8.52 -0.63
CA LEU A 188 8.30 8.37 -1.44
C LEU A 188 9.23 9.54 -1.12
N ASN A 189 10.48 9.21 -0.81
CA ASN A 189 11.53 10.18 -0.56
C ASN A 189 12.78 9.76 -1.31
N PHE A 190 13.67 10.72 -1.53
CA PHE A 190 15.00 10.45 -2.04
C PHE A 190 16.02 10.96 -1.04
N ILE A 191 17.07 10.18 -0.81
CA ILE A 191 18.30 10.65 -0.20
C ILE A 191 19.25 11.00 -1.33
N VAL A 192 19.76 12.22 -1.29
CA VAL A 192 20.64 12.77 -2.33
C VAL A 192 21.99 13.07 -1.71
N GLU A 193 23.04 12.53 -2.31
CA GLU A 193 24.42 12.81 -1.96
C GLU A 193 24.91 14.00 -2.77
N LEU A 194 25.48 14.99 -2.09
CA LEU A 194 25.84 16.28 -2.65
C LEU A 194 27.32 16.60 -2.39
N ASP A 195 27.93 17.32 -3.31
CA ASP A 195 29.25 17.89 -3.17
C ASP A 195 29.21 19.38 -3.52
N GLY A 196 29.99 20.18 -2.76
CA GLY A 196 30.05 21.61 -2.97
C GLY A 196 29.32 22.43 -1.91
N LYS A 197 29.01 23.69 -2.25
CA LYS A 197 28.35 24.63 -1.36
C LYS A 197 27.03 25.06 -1.92
N ASP A 198 26.01 25.14 -1.03
CA ASP A 198 24.70 25.67 -1.39
C ASP A 198 24.77 27.19 -1.75
N ALA A 199 23.66 27.74 -2.20
CA ALA A 199 23.55 29.17 -2.56
C ALA A 199 23.86 30.12 -1.40
N PHE A 200 23.92 29.63 -0.16
CA PHE A 200 24.27 30.38 1.05
C PHE A 200 25.71 30.13 1.51
N GLY A 201 26.50 29.36 0.74
CA GLY A 201 27.89 29.05 1.03
C GLY A 201 28.10 27.95 2.08
N ARG A 202 27.08 27.19 2.44
CA ARG A 202 27.13 26.08 3.40
C ARG A 202 27.49 24.77 2.69
N GLU A 203 28.38 24.00 3.29
CA GLU A 203 28.66 22.63 2.84
C GLU A 203 27.57 21.68 3.33
N THR A 204 26.82 21.11 2.41
CA THR A 204 25.77 20.14 2.70
C THR A 204 26.09 18.86 1.93
N GLY A 205 26.52 17.82 2.64
CA GLY A 205 26.89 16.54 2.01
C GLY A 205 25.69 15.68 1.61
N MET A 206 24.52 15.95 2.19
CA MET A 206 23.31 15.17 1.94
C MET A 206 22.06 16.04 2.00
N ALA A 207 21.03 15.62 1.26
CA ALA A 207 19.69 16.21 1.32
C ALA A 207 18.60 15.13 1.22
N ILE A 208 17.43 15.44 1.73
CA ILE A 208 16.21 14.65 1.52
C ILE A 208 15.30 15.40 0.55
N VAL A 209 14.79 14.68 -0.45
CA VAL A 209 13.79 15.19 -1.38
C VAL A 209 12.49 14.41 -1.18
N PRO A 210 11.52 14.93 -0.43
CA PRO A 210 10.20 14.31 -0.31
C PRO A 210 9.41 14.50 -1.60
N ALA A 211 8.90 13.42 -2.20
CA ALA A 211 8.00 13.52 -3.35
C ALA A 211 6.57 13.78 -2.87
N PRO A 212 5.93 14.90 -3.27
CA PRO A 212 4.58 15.25 -2.86
C PRO A 212 3.57 14.17 -3.22
N ARG A 213 2.56 13.97 -2.35
CA ARG A 213 1.49 12.98 -2.59
C ARG A 213 0.51 13.42 -3.68
N SER A 214 0.46 14.72 -3.99
CA SER A 214 -0.34 15.30 -5.07
C SER A 214 0.11 14.87 -6.46
N LEU A 215 1.43 14.58 -6.61
CA LEU A 215 1.96 14.11 -7.87
C LEU A 215 1.62 12.64 -8.14
N PRO A 216 1.21 12.28 -9.38
CA PRO A 216 1.04 10.90 -9.78
C PRO A 216 2.39 10.17 -9.72
N ARG A 217 2.40 8.91 -9.31
CA ARG A 217 3.63 8.09 -9.23
C ARG A 217 4.00 7.46 -10.55
N LEU A 218 3.04 7.40 -11.46
CA LEU A 218 3.17 6.87 -12.79
C LEU A 218 2.45 7.82 -13.75
N VAL A 219 3.11 8.20 -14.83
CA VAL A 219 2.59 9.15 -15.82
C VAL A 219 2.61 8.48 -17.19
N ARG A 220 1.50 8.54 -17.91
CA ARG A 220 1.41 8.10 -19.30
C ARG A 220 1.99 9.17 -20.21
N LEU A 221 2.91 8.80 -21.09
CA LEU A 221 3.44 9.70 -22.10
C LEU A 221 2.37 9.94 -23.20
N PRO A 222 2.33 11.14 -23.78
CA PRO A 222 1.44 11.43 -24.91
C PRO A 222 1.80 10.60 -26.16
N ASP A 223 0.80 10.34 -26.98
CA ASP A 223 0.95 9.47 -28.17
C ASP A 223 1.92 10.04 -29.20
N ASP A 224 2.06 11.35 -29.28
CA ASP A 224 2.95 12.08 -30.22
C ASP A 224 4.44 11.93 -29.89
N VAL A 225 4.80 11.57 -28.64
CA VAL A 225 6.19 11.27 -28.25
C VAL A 225 6.46 9.77 -28.10
N CYS A 226 5.49 8.93 -28.47
CA CYS A 226 5.57 7.48 -28.37
C CYS A 226 5.63 6.84 -29.75
N ASN A 227 6.43 5.78 -29.91
CA ASN A 227 6.49 4.96 -31.11
C ASN A 227 5.38 3.89 -31.18
N GLY A 228 4.25 4.16 -30.54
CA GLY A 228 3.11 3.25 -30.38
C GLY A 228 3.06 2.60 -29.00
N GLY A 229 1.91 1.99 -28.69
CA GLY A 229 1.66 1.37 -27.39
C GLY A 229 1.45 2.36 -26.24
N GLU A 230 1.22 1.82 -25.06
CA GLU A 230 1.03 2.58 -23.82
C GLU A 230 2.37 2.77 -23.13
N ASN A 231 2.91 3.98 -23.11
CA ASN A 231 4.22 4.26 -22.54
C ASN A 231 4.05 4.97 -21.18
N LEU A 232 4.57 4.37 -20.14
CA LEU A 232 4.43 4.80 -18.75
C LEU A 232 5.80 5.14 -18.17
N VAL A 233 5.93 6.29 -17.50
CA VAL A 233 7.16 6.73 -16.85
C VAL A 233 6.91 6.93 -15.36
N PHE A 234 7.83 6.42 -14.53
CA PHE A 234 7.78 6.62 -13.09
C PHE A 234 8.20 8.05 -12.71
N LEU A 235 7.47 8.66 -11.79
CA LEU A 235 7.86 9.92 -11.16
C LEU A 235 9.29 9.85 -10.60
N SER A 236 9.66 8.70 -10.02
CA SER A 236 11.03 8.50 -9.51
C SER A 236 12.09 8.59 -10.59
N SER A 237 11.80 8.11 -11.81
CA SER A 237 12.72 8.24 -12.94
C SER A 237 12.89 9.68 -13.40
N MET A 238 11.80 10.48 -13.36
CA MET A 238 11.82 11.90 -13.70
C MET A 238 12.64 12.70 -12.68
N ILE A 239 12.39 12.51 -11.37
CA ILE A 239 13.15 13.16 -10.29
C ILE A 239 14.63 12.77 -10.35
N HIS A 240 14.92 11.50 -10.61
CA HIS A 240 16.29 11.01 -10.76
C HIS A 240 17.02 11.63 -11.96
N ALA A 241 16.30 11.89 -13.06
CA ALA A 241 16.90 12.46 -14.27
C ALA A 241 17.31 13.92 -14.09
N HIS A 242 16.57 14.66 -13.26
CA HIS A 242 16.69 16.10 -13.07
C HIS A 242 17.01 16.47 -11.61
N ALA A 243 17.66 15.54 -10.87
CA ALA A 243 18.00 15.78 -9.47
C ALA A 243 19.00 16.96 -9.30
N ASP A 244 19.85 17.19 -10.27
CA ASP A 244 20.80 18.32 -10.30
C ASP A 244 20.10 19.68 -10.37
N GLU A 245 18.95 19.77 -11.03
CA GLU A 245 18.16 21.01 -11.10
C GLU A 245 17.55 21.41 -9.75
N LEU A 246 17.44 20.46 -8.82
CA LEU A 246 16.97 20.71 -7.46
C LEU A 246 18.03 21.36 -6.56
N PHE A 247 19.32 21.33 -6.97
CA PHE A 247 20.46 21.78 -6.15
C PHE A 247 21.40 22.71 -6.94
N PRO A 248 20.93 23.92 -7.29
CA PRO A 248 21.76 24.87 -8.05
C PRO A 248 23.09 25.18 -7.38
N GLY A 249 24.20 25.00 -8.11
CA GLY A 249 25.56 25.28 -7.64
C GLY A 249 26.22 24.13 -6.87
N MET A 250 25.56 23.00 -6.71
CA MET A 250 26.09 21.78 -6.10
C MET A 250 26.17 20.64 -7.12
N GLU A 251 27.05 19.69 -6.89
CA GLU A 251 27.15 18.48 -7.70
C GLU A 251 26.38 17.35 -7.02
N VAL A 252 25.42 16.73 -7.73
CA VAL A 252 24.70 15.55 -7.28
C VAL A 252 25.52 14.30 -7.58
N LYS A 253 26.06 13.66 -6.53
CA LYS A 253 26.83 12.42 -6.64
C LYS A 253 25.94 11.19 -6.74
N GLY A 254 24.78 11.22 -6.09
CA GLY A 254 23.82 10.12 -6.09
C GLY A 254 22.43 10.56 -5.60
N CYS A 255 21.42 9.84 -6.06
CA CYS A 255 20.03 10.08 -5.70
C CYS A 255 19.32 8.73 -5.57
N TYR A 256 18.84 8.37 -4.39
CA TYR A 256 18.32 7.03 -4.09
C TYR A 256 16.97 7.12 -3.43
N GLN A 257 16.00 6.40 -3.98
CA GLN A 257 14.64 6.37 -3.44
C GLN A 257 14.57 5.49 -2.18
N PHE A 258 13.77 5.96 -1.24
CA PHE A 258 13.44 5.20 -0.04
C PHE A 258 12.04 5.52 0.48
N ARG A 259 11.53 4.65 1.34
CA ARG A 259 10.24 4.79 1.98
C ARG A 259 10.30 4.26 3.41
N LEU A 260 9.73 5.01 4.35
CA LEU A 260 9.60 4.61 5.74
C LEU A 260 8.15 4.25 6.06
N THR A 261 7.93 3.05 6.60
CA THR A 261 6.67 2.66 7.22
C THR A 261 6.77 2.91 8.72
N ARG A 262 5.76 3.59 9.28
CA ARG A 262 5.70 3.97 10.69
C ARG A 262 4.58 3.25 11.43
N ASN A 263 4.70 3.18 12.73
CA ASN A 263 3.58 2.76 13.58
C ASN A 263 2.38 3.69 13.34
N ALA A 264 1.23 3.10 13.02
CA ALA A 264 -0.04 3.80 12.82
C ALA A 264 -1.09 3.41 13.86
N ASP A 265 -0.72 2.65 14.88
CA ASP A 265 -1.61 2.29 15.97
C ASP A 265 -1.93 3.50 16.85
N LEU A 266 -3.20 3.62 17.24
CA LEU A 266 -3.68 4.72 18.07
C LEU A 266 -3.57 4.31 19.53
N GLU A 267 -2.75 5.02 20.30
CA GLU A 267 -2.78 4.94 21.76
C GLU A 267 -3.78 5.99 22.25
N LEU A 268 -5.02 5.59 22.49
CA LEU A 268 -6.01 6.41 23.18
C LEU A 268 -5.97 6.05 24.66
N GLU A 269 -5.74 7.04 25.51
CA GLU A 269 -5.95 6.87 26.97
C GLU A 269 -7.45 6.72 27.22
N ASP A 270 -7.84 5.74 28.04
CA ASP A 270 -9.24 5.38 28.31
C ASP A 270 -10.03 6.50 29.05
N ASP A 271 -9.35 7.49 29.60
CA ASP A 271 -9.93 8.55 30.47
C ASP A 271 -10.05 9.94 29.78
N LEU A 272 -10.19 10.01 28.45
CA LEU A 272 -10.24 11.30 27.75
C LEU A 272 -11.62 11.98 27.82
N GLU A 273 -11.68 13.16 28.42
CA GLU A 273 -12.89 13.99 28.50
C GLU A 273 -13.35 14.52 27.12
N ASP A 274 -12.42 14.73 26.17
CA ASP A 274 -12.71 15.15 24.78
C ASP A 274 -12.07 14.22 23.75
N LEU A 275 -12.78 13.15 23.42
CA LEU A 275 -12.36 12.15 22.45
C LEU A 275 -12.11 12.74 21.04
N ALA A 276 -12.86 13.78 20.63
CA ALA A 276 -12.71 14.37 19.31
C ALA A 276 -11.42 15.20 19.17
N SER A 277 -11.04 15.91 20.22
CA SER A 277 -9.79 16.67 20.27
C SER A 277 -8.57 15.74 20.36
N ALA A 278 -8.66 14.72 21.19
CA ALA A 278 -7.64 13.70 21.33
C ALA A 278 -7.42 12.94 20.01
N LEU A 279 -8.48 12.51 19.33
CA LEU A 279 -8.40 11.88 18.01
C LEU A 279 -7.73 12.76 16.96
N ARG A 280 -7.95 14.10 16.99
CA ARG A 280 -7.25 14.99 16.05
C ARG A 280 -5.74 15.05 16.32
N GLY A 281 -5.34 15.06 17.57
CA GLY A 281 -3.93 14.99 17.98
C GLY A 281 -3.29 13.68 17.54
N GLU A 282 -3.95 12.55 17.83
CA GLU A 282 -3.49 11.23 17.48
C GLU A 282 -3.45 10.97 15.96
N LEU A 283 -4.39 11.51 15.18
CA LEU A 283 -4.34 11.44 13.71
C LEU A 283 -3.13 12.16 13.13
N LEU A 284 -2.61 13.19 13.82
CA LEU A 284 -1.34 13.83 13.46
C LEU A 284 -0.15 12.96 13.88
N SER A 285 -0.20 12.31 15.05
CA SER A 285 0.88 11.44 15.54
C SER A 285 1.06 10.21 14.67
N ARG A 286 0.00 9.65 14.08
CA ARG A 286 0.05 8.57 13.07
C ARG A 286 0.97 8.86 11.89
N ARG A 287 1.09 10.13 11.50
CA ARG A 287 1.97 10.53 10.39
C ARG A 287 3.45 10.44 10.76
N PHE A 288 3.77 10.45 12.06
CA PHE A 288 5.13 10.61 12.58
C PHE A 288 5.46 9.63 13.71
N GLY A 289 4.74 8.52 13.84
CA GLY A 289 5.06 7.43 14.78
C GLY A 289 6.45 6.82 14.57
N ASP A 290 6.89 5.96 15.48
CA ASP A 290 8.18 5.26 15.39
C ASP A 290 8.32 4.51 14.06
N GLY A 291 9.52 4.47 13.50
CA GLY A 291 9.82 3.68 12.30
C GLY A 291 9.64 2.19 12.57
N VAL A 292 9.10 1.47 11.59
CA VAL A 292 8.87 0.02 11.68
C VAL A 292 9.55 -0.73 10.54
N ARG A 293 9.57 -0.15 9.34
CA ARG A 293 10.19 -0.75 8.15
C ARG A 293 10.78 0.34 7.26
N LEU A 294 12.00 0.12 6.79
CA LEU A 294 12.67 0.94 5.80
C LEU A 294 12.79 0.16 4.48
N GLU A 295 12.25 0.71 3.41
CA GLU A 295 12.44 0.21 2.05
C GLU A 295 13.36 1.16 1.30
N VAL A 296 14.39 0.62 0.65
CA VAL A 296 15.40 1.39 -0.07
C VAL A 296 15.67 0.72 -1.41
N ALA A 297 15.94 1.50 -2.45
CA ALA A 297 16.42 0.94 -3.71
C ALA A 297 17.74 0.16 -3.49
N ASP A 298 17.86 -0.99 -4.12
CA ASP A 298 18.99 -1.92 -3.95
C ASP A 298 20.34 -1.37 -4.39
N ASN A 299 20.35 -0.31 -5.20
CA ASN A 299 21.55 0.41 -5.64
C ASN A 299 21.98 1.55 -4.70
N CYS A 300 21.28 1.73 -3.56
CA CYS A 300 21.68 2.74 -2.57
C CYS A 300 22.98 2.29 -1.86
N PRO A 301 24.00 3.15 -1.75
CA PRO A 301 25.23 2.83 -1.03
C PRO A 301 24.97 2.47 0.44
N GLU A 302 25.74 1.49 0.92
CA GLU A 302 25.62 0.98 2.29
C GLU A 302 25.75 2.08 3.35
N GLU A 303 26.61 3.06 3.13
CA GLU A 303 26.82 4.19 4.04
C GLU A 303 25.56 5.02 4.24
N LEU A 304 24.80 5.26 3.15
CA LEU A 304 23.53 5.98 3.21
C LEU A 304 22.44 5.13 3.83
N VAL A 305 22.43 3.82 3.57
CA VAL A 305 21.50 2.88 4.19
C VAL A 305 21.68 2.86 5.70
N GLN A 306 22.93 2.72 6.18
CA GLN A 306 23.26 2.73 7.61
C GLN A 306 22.93 4.07 8.28
N PHE A 307 23.15 5.17 7.57
CA PHE A 307 22.74 6.49 8.02
C PHE A 307 21.21 6.54 8.24
N LEU A 308 20.40 6.11 7.25
CA LEU A 308 18.94 6.08 7.37
C LEU A 308 18.45 5.16 8.50
N LEU A 309 19.03 3.97 8.65
CA LEU A 309 18.69 3.04 9.74
C LEU A 309 18.92 3.70 11.10
N LYS A 310 20.05 4.36 11.27
CA LYS A 310 20.40 5.07 12.51
C LYS A 310 19.41 6.21 12.81
N GLU A 311 19.11 7.06 11.82
CA GLU A 311 18.21 8.20 11.98
C GLU A 311 16.78 7.77 12.31
N PHE A 312 16.32 6.61 11.82
CA PHE A 312 15.01 6.08 12.10
C PHE A 312 14.94 5.11 13.30
N GLY A 313 16.09 4.83 13.94
CA GLY A 313 16.17 3.88 15.06
C GLY A 313 15.81 2.45 14.64
N LEU A 314 16.18 2.07 13.43
CA LEU A 314 15.93 0.76 12.83
C LEU A 314 17.19 -0.08 12.77
N THR A 315 17.03 -1.38 12.51
CA THR A 315 18.09 -2.36 12.38
C THR A 315 18.03 -3.03 11.01
N GLU A 316 19.04 -3.83 10.67
CA GLU A 316 19.08 -4.63 9.43
C GLU A 316 17.86 -5.52 9.22
N ARG A 317 17.23 -5.97 10.31
CA ARG A 317 15.99 -6.77 10.24
C ARG A 317 14.80 -6.00 9.68
N ASP A 318 14.87 -4.68 9.71
CA ASP A 318 13.81 -3.75 9.33
C ASP A 318 14.05 -3.15 7.94
N LEU A 319 15.21 -3.46 7.35
CA LEU A 319 15.65 -2.98 6.05
C LEU A 319 15.20 -3.92 4.94
N TYR A 320 14.57 -3.37 3.92
CA TYR A 320 14.15 -4.08 2.69
C TYR A 320 14.73 -3.36 1.49
N GLN A 321 15.84 -3.91 0.97
CA GLN A 321 16.42 -3.44 -0.29
C GLN A 321 15.66 -4.07 -1.46
N VAL A 322 15.15 -3.23 -2.37
CA VAL A 322 14.22 -3.66 -3.41
C VAL A 322 14.75 -3.32 -4.81
N HIS A 323 14.64 -4.26 -5.73
CA HIS A 323 15.04 -4.11 -7.12
C HIS A 323 13.90 -3.51 -7.97
N GLY A 324 13.65 -2.22 -7.82
CA GLY A 324 12.58 -1.52 -8.53
C GLY A 324 12.05 -0.31 -7.77
N PRO A 325 10.86 0.16 -8.13
CA PRO A 325 10.26 1.30 -7.43
C PRO A 325 9.83 0.90 -6.02
N VAL A 326 10.16 1.71 -5.03
CA VAL A 326 9.58 1.54 -3.69
C VAL A 326 8.07 1.86 -3.75
N ASN A 327 7.26 1.20 -2.93
CA ASN A 327 5.80 1.39 -2.89
C ASN A 327 5.06 0.91 -4.15
N LEU A 328 5.09 -0.39 -4.41
CA LEU A 328 4.42 -1.00 -5.57
C LEU A 328 2.88 -0.80 -5.60
N THR A 329 2.25 -0.49 -4.47
CA THR A 329 0.80 -0.18 -4.42
C THR A 329 0.41 0.90 -5.45
N ARG A 330 1.33 1.80 -5.80
CA ARG A 330 1.06 2.87 -6.77
C ARG A 330 0.92 2.40 -8.22
N LEU A 331 1.38 1.18 -8.53
CA LEU A 331 1.16 0.55 -9.84
C LEU A 331 -0.30 0.16 -10.09
N MET A 332 -1.17 0.17 -9.08
CA MET A 332 -2.62 0.02 -9.29
C MET A 332 -3.18 1.06 -10.26
N ALA A 333 -2.52 2.21 -10.41
CA ALA A 333 -2.90 3.26 -11.34
C ALA A 333 -2.86 2.81 -12.82
N VAL A 334 -2.10 1.77 -13.16
CA VAL A 334 -1.98 1.25 -14.53
C VAL A 334 -3.35 0.97 -15.14
N GLY A 335 -4.26 0.33 -14.38
CA GLY A 335 -5.60 0.01 -14.87
C GLY A 335 -6.47 1.21 -15.27
N GLY A 336 -6.15 2.41 -14.75
CA GLY A 336 -6.83 3.66 -15.13
C GLY A 336 -6.05 4.52 -16.12
N LEU A 337 -4.77 4.21 -16.35
CA LEU A 337 -3.91 4.97 -17.28
C LEU A 337 -3.91 4.39 -18.70
N VAL A 338 -4.21 3.09 -18.83
CA VAL A 338 -4.23 2.40 -20.12
C VAL A 338 -5.65 1.96 -20.48
N ASP A 339 -6.05 2.14 -21.74
CA ASP A 339 -7.36 1.73 -22.24
C ASP A 339 -7.28 0.29 -22.81
N ARG A 340 -7.19 -0.69 -21.91
CA ARG A 340 -7.06 -2.13 -22.25
C ARG A 340 -8.09 -2.96 -21.47
N PRO A 341 -9.39 -2.84 -21.80
CA PRO A 341 -10.45 -3.61 -21.12
C PRO A 341 -10.33 -5.11 -21.35
N ASP A 342 -9.63 -5.54 -22.38
CA ASP A 342 -9.29 -6.95 -22.66
C ASP A 342 -8.29 -7.55 -21.63
N LEU A 343 -7.51 -6.72 -20.94
CA LEU A 343 -6.54 -7.11 -19.92
C LEU A 343 -7.04 -6.92 -18.48
N THR A 344 -8.34 -6.63 -18.31
CA THR A 344 -9.00 -6.48 -17.02
C THR A 344 -10.21 -7.39 -16.91
N TYR A 345 -10.69 -7.63 -15.69
CA TYR A 345 -11.97 -8.31 -15.53
C TYR A 345 -13.09 -7.51 -16.19
N SER A 346 -14.00 -8.22 -16.87
CA SER A 346 -15.24 -7.61 -17.37
C SER A 346 -16.05 -7.02 -16.21
N GLY A 347 -16.63 -5.84 -16.43
CA GLY A 347 -17.47 -5.20 -15.43
C GLY A 347 -18.66 -6.06 -15.04
N PHE A 348 -18.97 -6.11 -13.75
CA PHE A 348 -20.12 -6.77 -13.20
C PHE A 348 -21.19 -5.73 -12.83
N SER A 349 -22.44 -5.94 -13.31
CA SER A 349 -23.58 -5.08 -12.97
C SER A 349 -24.43 -5.75 -11.89
N PRO A 350 -24.39 -5.25 -10.65
CA PRO A 350 -25.17 -5.81 -9.55
C PRO A 350 -26.67 -5.63 -9.79
N SER A 351 -27.45 -6.65 -9.40
CA SER A 351 -28.89 -6.60 -9.53
C SER A 351 -29.54 -5.81 -8.39
N ILE A 352 -30.71 -5.19 -8.67
CA ILE A 352 -31.55 -4.65 -7.61
C ILE A 352 -32.62 -5.71 -7.26
N PRO A 353 -32.76 -6.08 -5.97
CA PRO A 353 -33.77 -7.05 -5.54
C PRO A 353 -35.20 -6.66 -6.01
N LYS A 354 -35.97 -7.63 -6.47
CA LYS A 354 -37.32 -7.39 -7.01
C LYS A 354 -38.23 -6.63 -6.03
N LEU A 355 -38.00 -6.85 -4.73
CA LEU A 355 -38.79 -6.21 -3.66
C LEU A 355 -38.62 -4.68 -3.62
N ILE A 356 -37.47 -4.18 -4.08
CA ILE A 356 -37.09 -2.76 -4.00
C ILE A 356 -37.28 -2.06 -5.36
N ARG A 357 -37.49 -2.82 -6.44
CA ARG A 357 -37.67 -2.27 -7.81
C ARG A 357 -38.97 -1.45 -7.98
N SER A 358 -39.94 -1.61 -7.11
CA SER A 358 -41.12 -0.78 -7.13
C SER A 358 -40.77 0.62 -6.61
N LYS A 359 -41.44 1.66 -7.16
CA LYS A 359 -41.28 3.07 -6.74
C LYS A 359 -41.76 3.36 -5.31
N GLU A 360 -41.91 2.33 -4.49
CA GLU A 360 -42.35 2.43 -3.10
C GLU A 360 -41.20 3.02 -2.24
N SER A 361 -41.62 3.70 -1.16
CA SER A 361 -40.70 4.15 -0.14
C SER A 361 -39.90 2.98 0.44
N MET A 362 -38.62 3.17 0.70
CA MET A 362 -37.79 2.15 1.38
C MET A 362 -38.38 1.78 2.74
N PHE A 363 -38.98 2.73 3.46
CA PHE A 363 -39.68 2.48 4.71
C PHE A 363 -40.87 1.53 4.53
N ASP A 364 -41.67 1.67 3.45
CA ASP A 364 -42.80 0.79 3.18
C ASP A 364 -42.32 -0.61 2.76
N ALA A 365 -41.23 -0.70 2.03
CA ALA A 365 -40.65 -1.99 1.67
C ALA A 365 -40.15 -2.75 2.92
N ILE A 366 -39.46 -2.07 3.84
CA ILE A 366 -38.93 -2.66 5.07
C ILE A 366 -40.06 -3.05 6.04
N ARG A 367 -41.15 -2.24 6.13
CA ARG A 367 -42.33 -2.59 6.96
C ARG A 367 -43.03 -3.87 6.50
N LYS A 368 -43.01 -4.17 5.20
CA LYS A 368 -43.58 -5.42 4.66
C LYS A 368 -42.79 -6.65 5.09
N ARG A 369 -41.46 -6.58 5.02
CA ARG A 369 -40.55 -7.65 5.47
C ARG A 369 -39.10 -7.14 5.56
N PRO A 370 -38.26 -7.79 6.38
CA PRO A 370 -36.83 -7.55 6.37
C PRO A 370 -36.21 -7.75 4.97
N ILE A 371 -35.23 -6.91 4.61
CA ILE A 371 -34.53 -6.96 3.34
C ILE A 371 -33.08 -7.38 3.63
N LEU A 372 -32.68 -8.49 3.03
CA LEU A 372 -31.29 -8.95 3.04
C LEU A 372 -30.68 -8.63 1.68
N LEU A 373 -29.49 -8.01 1.69
CA LEU A 373 -28.70 -7.69 0.50
C LEU A 373 -27.38 -8.47 0.54
N LEU A 374 -27.05 -9.13 -0.57
CA LEU A 374 -25.81 -9.87 -0.73
C LEU A 374 -24.86 -9.11 -1.69
N HIS A 375 -23.97 -8.32 -1.13
CA HIS A 375 -22.96 -7.62 -1.92
C HIS A 375 -21.79 -8.56 -2.30
N PRO A 376 -21.19 -8.39 -3.49
CA PRO A 376 -21.43 -7.39 -4.54
C PRO A 376 -22.50 -7.77 -5.56
N TYR A 377 -23.19 -8.88 -5.40
CA TYR A 377 -24.16 -9.40 -6.38
C TYR A 377 -25.45 -8.57 -6.44
N GLU A 378 -25.83 -7.97 -5.32
CA GLU A 378 -26.93 -7.02 -5.24
C GLU A 378 -26.38 -5.60 -5.02
N ASN A 379 -27.05 -4.63 -5.64
CA ASN A 379 -26.62 -3.24 -5.65
C ASN A 379 -26.66 -2.62 -4.25
N PHE A 380 -25.71 -1.77 -3.94
CA PHE A 380 -25.65 -1.05 -2.66
C PHE A 380 -26.57 0.18 -2.62
N SER A 381 -27.04 0.67 -3.78
CA SER A 381 -27.89 1.87 -3.86
C SER A 381 -29.12 1.86 -2.95
N PRO A 382 -29.81 0.72 -2.67
CA PRO A 382 -30.92 0.71 -1.73
C PRO A 382 -30.56 1.16 -0.31
N VAL A 383 -29.32 0.93 0.13
CA VAL A 383 -28.83 1.39 1.45
C VAL A 383 -28.69 2.91 1.43
N VAL A 384 -28.10 3.46 0.37
CA VAL A 384 -27.93 4.90 0.19
C VAL A 384 -29.32 5.59 0.05
N ASP A 385 -30.23 4.98 -0.70
CA ASP A 385 -31.59 5.50 -0.88
C ASP A 385 -32.38 5.54 0.43
N LEU A 386 -32.21 4.53 1.30
CA LEU A 386 -32.79 4.53 2.64
C LEU A 386 -32.30 5.74 3.45
N LEU A 387 -30.99 6.01 3.44
CA LEU A 387 -30.42 7.14 4.14
C LEU A 387 -30.87 8.47 3.56
N ARG A 388 -30.88 8.60 2.24
CA ARG A 388 -31.37 9.81 1.54
C ARG A 388 -32.86 10.08 1.84
N GLN A 389 -33.69 9.03 1.92
CA GLN A 389 -35.10 9.16 2.32
C GLN A 389 -35.21 9.55 3.80
N ALA A 390 -34.46 8.88 4.68
CA ALA A 390 -34.44 9.19 6.11
C ALA A 390 -33.99 10.63 6.41
N ALA A 391 -32.97 11.13 5.70
CA ALA A 391 -32.47 12.49 5.84
C ALA A 391 -33.51 13.56 5.47
N LYS A 392 -34.44 13.23 4.54
CA LYS A 392 -35.47 14.15 4.05
C LYS A 392 -36.84 14.00 4.74
N ASP A 393 -37.08 12.87 5.41
CA ASP A 393 -38.39 12.58 6.01
C ASP A 393 -38.56 13.37 7.33
N PRO A 394 -39.58 14.25 7.46
CA PRO A 394 -39.82 14.99 8.67
C PRO A 394 -40.23 14.14 9.88
N GLN A 395 -40.60 12.88 9.67
CA GLN A 395 -40.97 11.93 10.74
C GLN A 395 -39.77 11.19 11.31
N VAL A 396 -38.59 11.26 10.64
CA VAL A 396 -37.36 10.68 11.14
C VAL A 396 -36.72 11.64 12.14
N LEU A 397 -36.58 11.23 13.39
CA LEU A 397 -36.04 12.04 14.48
C LEU A 397 -34.51 12.00 14.54
N ALA A 398 -33.91 10.84 14.22
CA ALA A 398 -32.45 10.66 14.24
C ALA A 398 -32.04 9.48 13.35
N ILE A 399 -30.82 9.58 12.81
CA ILE A 399 -30.13 8.48 12.13
C ILE A 399 -28.92 8.11 13.00
N ARG A 400 -28.83 6.83 13.42
CA ARG A 400 -27.67 6.28 14.14
C ARG A 400 -27.07 5.18 13.29
N GLN A 401 -25.85 5.40 12.84
CA GLN A 401 -25.16 4.46 11.95
C GLN A 401 -23.68 4.34 12.33
N THR A 402 -23.20 3.11 12.44
CA THR A 402 -21.79 2.83 12.55
C THR A 402 -21.20 2.79 11.14
N LEU A 403 -20.16 3.58 10.88
CA LEU A 403 -19.40 3.58 9.65
C LEU A 403 -18.07 2.88 9.92
N TYR A 404 -17.93 1.68 9.40
CA TYR A 404 -16.71 0.89 9.58
C TYR A 404 -15.62 1.28 8.57
N ARG A 405 -16.00 1.49 7.30
CA ARG A 405 -15.06 1.86 6.22
C ARG A 405 -15.80 2.72 5.20
N THR A 406 -15.32 3.95 5.00
CA THR A 406 -15.84 4.87 4.00
C THR A 406 -14.72 5.29 3.05
N GLY A 407 -15.03 5.39 1.74
CA GLY A 407 -14.12 6.02 0.77
C GLY A 407 -14.13 7.54 0.89
N ALA A 408 -13.22 8.20 0.16
CA ALA A 408 -13.15 9.67 0.11
C ALA A 408 -14.45 10.29 -0.45
N ASP A 409 -15.09 9.63 -1.44
CA ASP A 409 -16.32 10.05 -2.09
C ASP A 409 -17.47 9.11 -1.66
N SER A 410 -17.82 9.14 -0.38
CA SER A 410 -18.86 8.25 0.17
C SER A 410 -20.25 8.85 0.01
N GLU A 411 -21.08 8.27 -0.85
CA GLU A 411 -22.50 8.64 -0.99
C GLU A 411 -23.29 8.53 0.34
N ILE A 412 -22.82 7.70 1.28
CA ILE A 412 -23.39 7.62 2.63
C ILE A 412 -23.12 8.90 3.39
N VAL A 413 -21.87 9.38 3.37
CA VAL A 413 -21.47 10.63 4.05
C VAL A 413 -22.22 11.80 3.45
N GLU A 414 -22.32 11.90 2.13
CA GLU A 414 -23.12 12.93 1.44
C GLU A 414 -24.60 12.89 1.84
N ALA A 415 -25.17 11.68 1.95
CA ALA A 415 -26.58 11.53 2.37
C ALA A 415 -26.80 11.99 3.82
N LEU A 416 -25.80 11.79 4.70
CA LEU A 416 -25.86 12.22 6.10
C LEU A 416 -25.60 13.71 6.26
N ASP A 417 -24.66 14.29 5.51
CA ASP A 417 -24.35 15.74 5.50
C ASP A 417 -25.51 16.56 4.92
N GLY A 418 -26.27 16.00 3.97
CA GLY A 418 -27.46 16.60 3.39
C GLY A 418 -28.66 16.72 4.34
N THR A 419 -28.53 16.33 5.63
CA THR A 419 -29.58 16.52 6.63
C THR A 419 -29.74 18.01 6.95
N THR A 420 -30.82 18.60 6.49
CA THR A 420 -31.13 20.05 6.62
C THR A 420 -31.50 20.50 8.03
N ARG A 421 -31.38 19.66 9.05
CA ARG A 421 -31.71 20.00 10.44
C ARG A 421 -30.46 20.17 11.28
N PRO A 422 -30.17 21.37 11.82
CA PRO A 422 -29.03 21.62 12.71
C PRO A 422 -29.00 20.75 13.97
N GLU A 423 -30.15 20.19 14.37
CA GLU A 423 -30.28 19.35 15.56
C GLU A 423 -29.90 17.88 15.30
N ALA A 424 -29.93 17.40 14.06
CA ALA A 424 -29.54 16.04 13.70
C ALA A 424 -28.00 15.86 13.57
N GLN A 425 -27.24 16.96 13.52
CA GLN A 425 -25.77 16.96 13.43
C GLN A 425 -25.07 16.86 14.79
N ARG A 426 -25.80 16.81 15.91
CA ARG A 426 -25.23 16.88 17.28
C ARG A 426 -25.26 15.56 18.06
N LEU A 427 -25.40 14.41 17.40
CA LEU A 427 -25.29 13.12 18.10
C LEU A 427 -24.22 12.24 17.50
#